data_59615d489b750dd35a28a5e2aa1c9d2f
#
_entry.id   59615d489b750dd35a28a5e2aa1c9d2f
#
_cell.length_a   1.000
_cell.length_b   1.000
_cell.length_c   1.000
_cell.angle_alpha   90.00
_cell.angle_beta   90.00
_cell.angle_gamma   90.00
#
_symmetry.space_group_name_H-M   'P 1'
#
loop_
_entity.id
_entity.type
_entity.pdbx_description
1 polymer ?
#
loop_
_entity_poly.entity_id
_entity_poly.type
_entity_poly.pdbx_seq_one_letter_code
_entity_poly.pdbx_strand_id
1 'polypeptide(L)' 'KASGFVRVVFVVVVSAMIIKLGYDVISGLVH' A
#
# COMPACT_ATOMS: atom_id res chain seq x y z
N LYS A 1 0.33 -25.09 1.17
CA LYS A 1 -0.90 -24.71 0.56
C LYS A 1 -1.35 -23.31 0.87
N ALA A 2 -1.40 -22.94 2.12
CA ALA A 2 -1.88 -21.63 2.51
C ALA A 2 -0.76 -20.60 2.62
N SER A 3 0.43 -20.99 2.25
CA SER A 3 1.56 -20.10 2.39
C SER A 3 1.46 -18.86 1.51
N GLY A 4 0.75 -18.95 0.41
CA GLY A 4 0.59 -17.82 -0.47
C GLY A 4 -0.37 -16.76 0.06
N PHE A 5 -1.28 -17.16 0.91
CA PHE A 5 -2.27 -16.25 1.46
C PHE A 5 -1.61 -15.15 2.30
N VAL A 6 -0.72 -15.54 3.18
CA VAL A 6 -0.05 -14.58 4.06
C VAL A 6 0.79 -13.61 3.24
N ARG A 7 1.43 -14.12 2.21
CA ARG A 7 2.26 -13.29 1.35
C ARG A 7 1.43 -12.25 0.61
N VAL A 8 0.29 -12.68 0.10
CA VAL A 8 -0.59 -11.79 -0.64
C VAL A 8 -1.11 -10.68 0.27
N VAL A 9 -1.52 -11.05 1.47
CA VAL A 9 -2.00 -10.07 2.43
C VAL A 9 -0.92 -9.06 2.78
N PHE A 10 0.30 -9.55 2.98
CA PHE A 10 1.41 -8.67 3.31
C PHE A 10 1.68 -7.67 2.19
N VAL A 11 1.72 -8.14 0.96
CA VAL A 11 1.96 -7.27 -0.19
C VAL A 11 0.86 -6.23 -0.34
N VAL A 12 -0.38 -6.66 -0.14
CA VAL A 12 -1.51 -5.76 -0.27
C VAL A 12 -1.45 -4.65 0.78
N VAL A 13 -1.12 -5.01 2.00
CA VAL A 13 -1.04 -4.03 3.08
C VAL A 13 0.08 -3.04 2.83
N VAL A 14 1.25 -3.54 2.46
CA VAL A 14 2.39 -2.68 2.20
C VAL A 14 2.12 -1.76 1.02
N SER A 15 1.54 -2.30 -0.03
CA SER A 15 1.21 -1.52 -1.21
C SER A 15 0.21 -0.41 -0.87
N ALA A 16 -0.78 -0.73 -0.07
CA ALA A 16 -1.78 0.25 0.33
C ALA A 16 -1.14 1.40 1.10
N MET A 17 -0.20 1.08 1.96
CA MET A 17 0.51 2.10 2.72
C MET A 17 1.30 3.03 1.80
N ILE A 18 2.00 2.45 0.86
CA ILE A 18 2.81 3.23 -0.07
C ILE A 18 1.93 4.13 -0.93
N ILE A 19 0.85 3.58 -1.44
CA ILE A 19 -0.08 4.34 -2.27
C ILE A 19 -0.68 5.51 -1.48
N LYS A 20 -1.05 5.24 -0.25
CA LYS A 20 -1.63 6.26 0.62
C LYS A 20 -0.64 7.39 0.86
N LEU A 21 0.58 7.03 1.15
CA LEU A 21 1.62 8.02 1.42
C LEU A 21 1.90 8.86 0.17
N GLY A 22 2.03 8.22 -0.97
CA GLY A 22 2.25 8.93 -2.21
C GLY A 22 1.10 9.85 -2.56
N TYR A 23 -0.10 9.38 -2.34
CA TYR A 23 -1.29 10.19 -2.60
C TYR A 23 -1.34 11.41 -1.70
N ASP A 24 -0.99 11.21 -0.45
CA ASP A 24 -1.00 12.29 0.53
C ASP A 24 0.00 13.38 0.16
N VAL A 25 1.19 12.97 -0.25
CA VAL A 25 2.24 13.91 -0.63
C VAL A 25 1.82 14.71 -1.86
N ILE A 26 1.31 14.01 -2.87
CA ILE A 26 0.87 14.66 -4.09
C ILE A 26 -0.29 15.63 -3.80
N SER A 27 -1.22 15.20 -3.00
CA SER A 27 -2.35 16.04 -2.65
C SER A 27 -1.90 17.29 -1.91
N GLY A 28 -0.92 17.15 -1.05
CA GLY A 28 -0.37 18.29 -0.33
C GLY A 28 0.34 19.27 -1.26
N LEU A 29 0.99 18.74 -2.27
CA LEU A 29 1.68 19.59 -3.25
C LEU A 29 0.71 20.35 -4.14
N VAL A 30 -0.35 19.65 -4.56
CA VAL A 30 -1.33 20.26 -5.44
C VAL A 30 -2.19 21.26 -4.68
N HIS A 31 -2.49 20.93 -3.45
CA HIS A 31 -3.29 21.80 -2.62
C HIS A 31 -2.43 22.89 -2.03
#